data_3df217ed4e81283a5968c84dc70d3764
#
_entry.id   3df217ed4e81283a5968c84dc70d3764
#
_cell.length_a   1.000
_cell.length_b   1.000
_cell.length_c   1.000
_cell.angle_alpha   90.00
_cell.angle_beta   90.00
_cell.angle_gamma   90.00
#
_symmetry.space_group_name_H-M   'P 1'
#
loop_
_entity.id
_entity.type
_entity.pdbx_description
1 polymer ?
#
loop_
_entity_poly.entity_id
_entity_poly.type
_entity_poly.pdbx_seq_one_letter_code
_entity_poly.pdbx_strand_id
1 'polypeptide(L)'
;DALSGDDKPQDAYGASKAAMIRLSKSFAIQFASEKIRSNIILPGPIDTGMQIRWKKNPNAKKNLEKFIPLNKVGKPEDISNASLFLLSDQASYITGTELIVDGGLTAKP
;
A
#
# COMPACT_ATOMS: atom_id res chain seq x y z
N ASP A 1 10.87 -9.69 -0.95
CA ASP A 1 10.61 -8.73 0.11
C ASP A 1 11.32 -9.16 1.39
N ALA A 2 12.44 -8.48 1.73
CA ALA A 2 13.30 -8.83 2.87
C ALA A 2 12.56 -8.78 4.22
N LEU A 3 11.43 -8.08 4.29
CA LEU A 3 10.64 -7.92 5.51
C LEU A 3 9.60 -9.02 5.68
N SER A 4 9.24 -9.73 4.62
CA SER A 4 8.26 -10.82 4.69
C SER A 4 8.88 -12.14 5.15
N GLY A 5 10.20 -12.23 5.16
CA GLY A 5 10.90 -13.48 5.44
C GLY A 5 10.64 -14.56 4.39
N ASP A 6 10.20 -14.16 3.24
CA ASP A 6 9.94 -15.03 2.10
C ASP A 6 11.16 -14.92 1.19
N ASP A 7 12.04 -15.88 1.26
CA ASP A 7 13.27 -15.94 0.44
C ASP A 7 13.00 -16.35 -1.02
N LYS A 8 11.72 -16.47 -1.39
CA LYS A 8 11.35 -16.85 -2.75
C LYS A 8 11.37 -15.64 -3.67
N PRO A 9 11.89 -15.77 -4.88
CA PRO A 9 11.81 -14.70 -5.87
C PRO A 9 10.37 -14.30 -6.13
N GLN A 10 10.08 -13.00 -6.01
CA GLN A 10 8.75 -12.45 -6.26
C GLN A 10 8.76 -11.53 -7.49
N ASP A 11 9.55 -11.88 -8.50
CA ASP A 11 9.76 -11.05 -9.68
C ASP A 11 8.46 -10.77 -10.43
N ALA A 12 7.62 -11.81 -10.62
CA ALA A 12 6.33 -11.66 -11.29
C ALA A 12 5.38 -10.76 -10.49
N TYR A 13 5.37 -10.90 -9.15
CA TYR A 13 4.55 -10.04 -8.29
C TYR A 13 5.03 -8.59 -8.37
N GLY A 14 6.35 -8.36 -8.23
CA GLY A 14 6.93 -7.03 -8.33
C GLY A 14 6.67 -6.38 -9.68
N ALA A 15 6.84 -7.14 -10.76
CA ALA A 15 6.57 -6.66 -12.12
C ALA A 15 5.10 -6.29 -12.32
N SER A 16 4.17 -7.10 -11.82
CA SER A 16 2.73 -6.82 -11.92
C SER A 16 2.34 -5.56 -11.15
N LYS A 17 2.91 -5.34 -9.96
CA LYS A 17 2.68 -4.13 -9.17
C LYS A 17 3.22 -2.89 -9.85
N ALA A 18 4.43 -2.96 -10.41
CA ALA A 18 5.01 -1.86 -11.17
C ALA A 18 4.17 -1.50 -12.40
N ALA A 19 3.65 -2.52 -13.09
CA ALA A 19 2.76 -2.33 -14.24
C ALA A 19 1.46 -1.61 -13.83
N MET A 20 0.86 -1.96 -12.69
CA MET A 20 -0.33 -1.29 -12.19
C MET A 20 -0.09 0.18 -11.87
N ILE A 21 1.04 0.50 -11.26
CA ILE A 21 1.42 1.88 -10.97
C ILE A 21 1.51 2.69 -12.28
N ARG A 22 2.21 2.15 -13.27
CA ARG A 22 2.36 2.83 -14.56
C ARG A 22 1.02 2.97 -15.28
N LEU A 23 0.20 1.94 -15.25
CA LEU A 23 -1.12 1.97 -15.87
C LEU A 23 -2.02 3.04 -15.23
N SER A 24 -2.01 3.14 -13.90
CA SER A 24 -2.78 4.18 -13.20
C SER A 24 -2.34 5.59 -13.61
N LYS A 25 -1.04 5.83 -13.73
CA LYS A 25 -0.52 7.13 -14.20
C LYS A 25 -0.93 7.42 -15.64
N SER A 26 -0.93 6.40 -16.47
CA SER A 26 -1.38 6.52 -17.86
C SER A 26 -2.86 6.89 -17.94
N PHE A 27 -3.70 6.24 -17.12
CA PHE A 27 -5.13 6.56 -17.04
C PHE A 27 -5.37 7.98 -16.52
N ALA A 28 -4.60 8.41 -15.52
CA ALA A 28 -4.70 9.77 -14.99
C ALA A 28 -4.52 10.82 -16.08
N ILE A 29 -3.56 10.61 -16.97
CA ILE A 29 -3.30 11.52 -18.08
C ILE A 29 -4.38 11.38 -19.18
N GLN A 30 -4.69 10.14 -19.54
CA GLN A 30 -5.56 9.81 -20.66
C GLN A 30 -7.00 10.29 -20.46
N PHE A 31 -7.50 10.19 -19.24
CA PHE A 31 -8.90 10.49 -18.91
C PHE A 31 -9.08 11.79 -18.12
N ALA A 32 -8.03 12.59 -17.97
CA ALA A 32 -8.09 13.85 -17.25
C ALA A 32 -9.12 14.82 -17.86
N SER A 33 -9.20 14.89 -19.18
CA SER A 33 -10.17 15.76 -19.87
C SER A 33 -11.62 15.38 -19.61
N GLU A 34 -11.88 14.13 -19.23
CA GLU A 34 -13.18 13.63 -18.84
C GLU A 34 -13.45 13.75 -17.35
N LYS A 35 -12.54 14.41 -16.62
CA LYS A 35 -12.58 14.61 -15.16
C LYS A 35 -12.59 13.28 -14.38
N ILE A 36 -11.95 12.28 -14.96
CA ILE A 36 -11.73 10.99 -14.29
C ILE A 36 -10.34 11.03 -13.66
N ARG A 37 -10.28 10.72 -12.38
CA ARG A 37 -9.04 10.65 -11.60
C ARG A 37 -8.62 9.20 -11.40
N SER A 38 -7.33 8.93 -11.44
CA SER A 38 -6.76 7.62 -11.20
C SER A 38 -5.58 7.76 -10.25
N ASN A 39 -5.69 7.10 -9.10
CA ASN A 39 -4.67 7.12 -8.07
C ASN A 39 -4.41 5.69 -7.58
N ILE A 40 -3.25 5.48 -6.97
CA ILE A 40 -2.89 4.17 -6.41
C ILE A 40 -2.59 4.32 -4.93
N ILE A 41 -3.01 3.32 -4.16
CA ILE A 41 -2.64 3.18 -2.75
C ILE A 41 -1.63 2.05 -2.64
N LEU A 42 -0.55 2.29 -1.93
CA LEU A 42 0.50 1.32 -1.65
C LEU A 42 0.48 0.99 -0.17
N PRO A 43 -0.23 -0.07 0.24
CA PRO A 43 -0.28 -0.47 1.64
C PRO A 43 1.03 -1.07 2.11
N GLY A 44 1.38 -0.79 3.36
CA GLY A 44 2.37 -1.56 4.10
C GLY A 44 1.76 -2.83 4.72
N PRO A 45 2.40 -3.38 5.73
CA PRO A 45 1.85 -4.54 6.45
C PRO A 45 0.52 -4.21 7.11
N ILE A 46 -0.51 -4.96 6.75
CA ILE A 46 -1.88 -4.75 7.25
C ILE A 46 -2.37 -6.04 7.92
N ASP A 47 -2.93 -5.91 9.12
CA ASP A 47 -3.54 -7.03 9.83
C ASP A 47 -4.96 -7.26 9.30
N THR A 48 -5.06 -8.18 8.35
CA THR A 48 -6.35 -8.53 7.73
C THR A 48 -7.09 -9.65 8.45
N GLY A 49 -6.53 -10.16 9.56
CA GLY A 49 -7.07 -11.36 10.23
C GLY A 49 -6.76 -12.66 9.48
N MET A 50 -6.26 -12.59 8.27
CA MET A 50 -5.89 -13.75 7.46
C MET A 50 -4.41 -14.09 7.54
N GLN A 51 -3.66 -13.44 8.40
CA GLN A 51 -2.23 -13.65 8.56
C GLN A 51 -1.98 -14.90 9.43
N ILE A 52 -2.09 -16.07 8.80
CA ILE A 52 -1.86 -17.38 9.47
C ILE A 52 -0.51 -17.41 10.18
N ARG A 53 0.50 -16.80 9.57
CA ARG A 53 1.85 -16.71 10.11
C ARG A 53 1.88 -16.01 11.47
N TRP A 54 1.11 -14.95 11.65
CA TRP A 54 1.05 -14.24 12.93
C TRP A 54 0.26 -15.00 14.00
N LYS A 55 -0.72 -15.79 13.57
CA LYS A 55 -1.45 -16.70 14.49
C LYS A 55 -0.54 -17.81 15.01
N LYS A 56 0.35 -18.34 14.15
CA LYS A 56 1.30 -19.40 14.52
C LYS A 56 2.50 -18.86 15.29
N ASN A 57 2.90 -17.60 15.06
CA ASN A 57 4.05 -16.97 15.71
C ASN A 57 3.73 -15.51 16.05
N PRO A 58 3.12 -15.23 17.22
CA PRO A 58 2.79 -13.86 17.63
C PRO A 58 4.01 -12.93 17.70
N ASN A 59 5.20 -13.49 17.96
CA ASN A 59 6.44 -12.70 17.99
C ASN A 59 6.82 -12.15 16.63
N ALA A 60 6.44 -12.81 15.53
CA ALA A 60 6.71 -12.32 14.18
C ALA A 60 6.05 -10.97 13.92
N LYS A 61 4.80 -10.79 14.37
CA LYS A 61 4.10 -9.50 14.28
C LYS A 61 4.81 -8.42 15.08
N LYS A 62 5.15 -8.72 16.34
CA LYS A 62 5.86 -7.78 17.22
C LYS A 62 7.23 -7.38 16.65
N ASN A 63 7.95 -8.34 16.09
CA ASN A 63 9.24 -8.06 15.46
C ASN A 63 9.08 -7.15 14.23
N LEU A 64 8.07 -7.39 13.41
CA LEU A 64 7.77 -6.55 12.26
C LEU A 64 7.43 -5.12 12.69
N GLU A 65 6.63 -4.98 13.74
CA GLU A 65 6.24 -3.66 14.27
C GLU A 65 7.43 -2.79 14.67
N LYS A 66 8.53 -3.42 15.12
CA LYS A 66 9.76 -2.69 15.47
C LYS A 66 10.42 -2.01 14.28
N PHE A 67 10.21 -2.53 13.07
CA PHE A 67 10.75 -1.94 11.84
C PHE A 67 9.87 -0.81 11.30
N ILE A 68 8.63 -0.73 11.73
CA ILE A 68 7.69 0.29 11.28
C ILE A 68 7.84 1.53 12.18
N PRO A 69 8.14 2.71 11.63
CA PRO A 69 8.31 3.91 12.45
C PRO A 69 7.15 4.21 13.39
N LEU A 70 5.90 3.95 12.99
CA LEU A 70 4.74 4.12 13.86
C LEU A 70 4.55 2.96 14.86
N ASN A 71 5.45 1.95 14.85
CA ASN A 71 5.51 0.83 15.79
C ASN A 71 4.22 -0.02 15.84
N LYS A 72 3.50 -0.10 14.73
CA LYS A 72 2.30 -0.92 14.61
C LYS A 72 2.09 -1.34 13.17
N VAL A 73 1.48 -2.51 12.96
CA VAL A 73 0.93 -2.87 11.66
C VAL A 73 -0.36 -2.08 11.45
N GLY A 74 -0.68 -1.81 10.19
CA GLY A 74 -1.91 -1.12 9.86
C GLY A 74 -3.14 -2.02 10.01
N LYS A 75 -4.30 -1.39 10.02
CA LYS A 75 -5.61 -2.04 10.02
C LYS A 75 -6.28 -1.85 8.65
N PRO A 76 -7.21 -2.72 8.27
CA PRO A 76 -7.98 -2.51 7.03
C PRO A 76 -8.60 -1.11 6.93
N GLU A 77 -9.04 -0.54 8.06
CA GLU A 77 -9.61 0.81 8.12
C GLU A 77 -8.61 1.90 7.69
N ASP A 78 -7.32 1.69 7.94
CA ASP A 78 -6.30 2.65 7.51
C ASP A 78 -6.27 2.78 5.99
N ILE A 79 -6.50 1.67 5.28
CA ILE A 79 -6.55 1.65 3.82
C ILE A 79 -7.89 2.18 3.32
N SER A 80 -9.01 1.77 3.93
CA SER A 80 -10.32 2.25 3.50
C SER A 80 -10.50 3.76 3.72
N ASN A 81 -9.94 4.31 4.80
CA ASN A 81 -9.96 5.75 5.04
C ASN A 81 -9.17 6.52 3.97
N ALA A 82 -8.02 6.01 3.57
CA ALA A 82 -7.24 6.59 2.48
C ALA A 82 -8.01 6.52 1.15
N SER A 83 -8.66 5.38 0.90
CA SER A 83 -9.48 5.19 -0.30
C SER A 83 -10.67 6.14 -0.34
N LEU A 84 -11.38 6.30 0.78
CA LEU A 84 -12.51 7.21 0.88
C LEU A 84 -12.11 8.65 0.57
N PHE A 85 -10.96 9.08 1.11
CA PHE A 85 -10.43 10.41 0.83
C PHE A 85 -10.14 10.60 -0.67
N LEU A 86 -9.42 9.66 -1.28
CA LEU A 86 -9.07 9.76 -2.69
C LEU A 86 -10.28 9.71 -3.62
N LEU A 87 -11.35 9.02 -3.20
CA LEU A 87 -12.59 8.92 -3.97
C LEU A 87 -13.54 10.10 -3.76
N SER A 88 -13.25 10.94 -2.76
CA SER A 88 -14.12 12.07 -2.41
C SER A 88 -13.82 13.31 -3.26
N ASP A 89 -14.74 14.26 -3.25
CA ASP A 89 -14.57 15.55 -3.92
C ASP A 89 -13.45 16.39 -3.27
N GLN A 90 -13.09 16.09 -2.03
CA GLN A 90 -11.96 16.75 -1.35
C GLN A 90 -10.63 16.43 -2.05
N ALA A 91 -10.55 15.33 -2.80
CA ALA A 91 -9.38 14.94 -3.57
C ALA A 91 -9.51 15.33 -5.06
N SER A 92 -10.33 16.30 -5.39
CA SER A 92 -10.65 16.67 -6.78
C SER A 92 -9.45 17.15 -7.61
N TYR A 93 -8.38 17.58 -6.96
CA TYR A 93 -7.15 18.02 -7.64
C TYR A 93 -6.04 16.97 -7.54
N ILE A 94 -6.35 15.75 -7.09
CA ILE A 94 -5.39 14.65 -6.92
C ILE A 94 -5.65 13.59 -7.98
N THR A 95 -4.70 13.41 -8.90
CA THR A 95 -4.72 12.33 -9.88
C THR A 95 -3.28 11.95 -10.25
N GLY A 96 -3.05 10.69 -10.57
CA GLY A 96 -1.73 10.18 -10.91
C GLY A 96 -0.80 9.98 -9.72
N THR A 97 -1.30 10.03 -8.49
CA THR A 97 -0.48 9.89 -7.29
C THR A 97 -0.36 8.44 -6.83
N GLU A 98 0.73 8.19 -6.12
CA GLU A 98 0.94 6.99 -5.31
C GLU A 98 0.84 7.40 -3.85
N LEU A 99 -0.19 6.96 -3.16
CA LEU A 99 -0.35 7.22 -1.74
C LEU A 99 0.16 6.03 -0.94
N ILE A 100 1.28 6.21 -0.25
CA ILE A 100 1.88 5.18 0.58
C ILE A 100 1.23 5.22 1.95
N VAL A 101 0.71 4.06 2.41
CA VAL A 101 0.04 3.92 3.71
C VAL A 101 0.70 2.76 4.44
N ASP A 102 1.84 3.01 5.08
CA ASP A 102 2.72 1.95 5.60
C ASP A 102 3.35 2.28 6.96
N GLY A 103 2.84 3.27 7.66
CA GLY A 103 3.39 3.67 8.95
C GLY A 103 4.80 4.23 8.89
N GLY A 104 5.27 4.63 7.71
CA GLY A 104 6.60 5.17 7.50
C GLY A 104 7.67 4.14 7.13
N LEU A 105 7.26 2.89 6.90
CA LEU A 105 8.20 1.79 6.66
C LEU A 105 9.15 2.07 5.50
N THR A 106 8.66 2.59 4.39
CA THR A 106 9.47 2.87 3.20
C THR A 106 10.06 4.28 3.17
N ALA A 107 9.78 5.10 4.18
CA ALA A 107 10.36 6.44 4.30
C ALA A 107 11.79 6.42 4.86
N LYS A 108 12.23 5.29 5.39
CA LYS A 108 13.59 5.14 5.90
C LYS A 108 14.60 5.21 4.76
N PRO A 109 15.74 5.87 4.99
CA PRO A 109 16.82 5.90 4.02
C PRO A 109 17.44 4.52 3.80
#